data_a8f172091fb7b5d775cbda4edef7336a
#
_entry.id   a8f172091fb7b5d775cbda4edef7336a
#
_cell.length_a   1.000
_cell.length_b   1.000
_cell.length_c   1.000
_cell.angle_alpha   90.00
_cell.angle_beta   90.00
_cell.angle_gamma   90.00
#
_symmetry.space_group_name_H-M   'P 1'
#
loop_
_entity.id
_entity.type
_entity.pdbx_description
1 polymer ?
#
loop_
_entity_poly.entity_id
_entity_poly.type
_entity_poly.pdbx_seq_one_letter_code
_entity_poly.pdbx_strand_id
1 'polypeptide(L)'
;NLPRYSLIILDGLTDSSTGLESMWEDYLMNGGNLLVLPASSSPEVQNKFLQKIQAPRYDKRDTNTVIAHIETQAALFRDAFEQPDIKTILPQIRQYYRLILPAHTEILLSDKHSAPLLVSRHYGKGNLYLSAFNFLPTDSDLVFHPLFVPLLVNMAFQVNTGLHTSYFLNTTAPVLLNTRTIQTNHPLQIRNENHTFEFIPEVRKDFSGDLQLTNATTIQEAGLFEVYQEGRLVDVLAWNYDRTESQMEFCKEQELSQYFPRSKVPDIKTTCFDHNSELVKEIVLQDNNKYLTGWFILIAVSALLLEQLVWRKKLN
;
A
#
# COMPACT_ATOMS: atom_id res chain seq x y z
N ASN A 1 -25.57 6.39 -17.25
CA ASN A 1 -24.37 5.56 -17.53
C ASN A 1 -23.52 5.40 -16.26
N LEU A 2 -24.15 4.94 -15.14
CA LEU A 2 -23.51 4.80 -13.83
C LEU A 2 -22.28 3.85 -13.81
N PRO A 3 -22.26 2.76 -14.58
CA PRO A 3 -21.13 1.82 -14.58
C PRO A 3 -19.77 2.40 -14.99
N ARG A 4 -19.74 3.62 -15.53
CA ARG A 4 -18.48 4.29 -15.90
C ARG A 4 -17.75 4.93 -14.73
N TYR A 5 -18.42 5.08 -13.59
CA TYR A 5 -17.86 5.75 -12.43
C TYR A 5 -17.38 4.70 -11.42
N SER A 6 -16.20 4.92 -10.87
CA SER A 6 -15.61 4.05 -9.83
C SER A 6 -16.24 4.28 -8.46
N LEU A 7 -16.70 5.50 -8.19
CA LEU A 7 -17.42 5.90 -6.99
C LEU A 7 -18.56 6.84 -7.35
N ILE A 8 -19.73 6.61 -6.79
CA ILE A 8 -20.86 7.54 -6.83
C ILE A 8 -21.12 8.04 -5.43
N ILE A 9 -21.25 9.36 -5.28
CA ILE A 9 -21.55 9.99 -4.00
C ILE A 9 -22.98 10.51 -4.05
N LEU A 10 -23.81 10.02 -3.15
CA LEU A 10 -25.17 10.51 -2.94
C LEU A 10 -25.14 11.53 -1.81
N ASP A 11 -25.08 12.81 -2.17
CA ASP A 11 -25.02 13.90 -1.21
C ASP A 11 -26.40 14.58 -1.09
N GLY A 12 -26.90 14.62 0.13
CA GLY A 12 -28.04 15.44 0.52
C GLY A 12 -29.34 15.19 -0.25
N LEU A 13 -29.60 13.97 -0.67
CA LEU A 13 -30.81 13.64 -1.46
C LEU A 13 -32.08 13.99 -0.70
N THR A 14 -32.91 14.85 -1.31
CA THR A 14 -34.21 15.26 -0.80
C THR A 14 -35.36 14.52 -1.49
N ASP A 15 -35.11 13.90 -2.62
CA ASP A 15 -36.07 13.09 -3.37
C ASP A 15 -35.39 11.96 -4.13
N SER A 16 -36.09 10.84 -4.31
CA SER A 16 -35.62 9.73 -5.16
C SER A 16 -36.80 9.04 -5.83
N SER A 17 -36.69 8.76 -7.13
CA SER A 17 -37.65 7.91 -7.81
C SER A 17 -37.25 6.44 -7.63
N THR A 18 -38.25 5.54 -7.69
CA THR A 18 -38.02 4.08 -7.64
C THR A 18 -37.08 3.60 -8.73
N GLY A 19 -37.13 4.23 -9.92
CA GLY A 19 -36.20 3.93 -11.01
C GLY A 19 -34.76 4.29 -10.71
N LEU A 20 -34.54 5.41 -10.04
CA LEU A 20 -33.20 5.84 -9.62
C LEU A 20 -32.63 4.93 -8.51
N GLU A 21 -33.46 4.55 -7.54
CA GLU A 21 -33.08 3.60 -6.50
C GLU A 21 -32.70 2.22 -7.08
N SER A 22 -33.44 1.75 -8.08
CA SER A 22 -33.07 0.50 -8.79
C SER A 22 -31.75 0.62 -9.55
N MET A 23 -31.48 1.77 -10.16
CA MET A 23 -30.18 2.01 -10.80
C MET A 23 -29.00 2.01 -9.82
N TRP A 24 -29.17 2.52 -8.60
CA TRP A 24 -28.14 2.44 -7.55
C TRP A 24 -27.92 1.02 -7.06
N GLU A 25 -29.03 0.28 -6.88
CA GLU A 25 -29.00 -1.14 -6.50
C GLU A 25 -28.29 -1.97 -7.56
N ASP A 26 -28.64 -1.82 -8.83
CA ASP A 26 -27.98 -2.47 -9.95
C ASP A 26 -26.49 -2.11 -10.03
N TYR A 27 -26.14 -0.85 -9.79
CA TYR A 27 -24.76 -0.38 -9.77
C TYR A 27 -23.94 -1.08 -8.67
N LEU A 28 -24.49 -1.18 -7.46
CA LEU A 28 -23.88 -1.92 -6.34
C LEU A 28 -23.77 -3.41 -6.67
N MET A 29 -24.87 -4.04 -7.17
CA MET A 29 -24.87 -5.47 -7.51
C MET A 29 -23.79 -5.82 -8.54
N ASN A 30 -23.52 -4.91 -9.47
CA ASN A 30 -22.49 -5.08 -10.50
C ASN A 30 -21.10 -4.61 -10.05
N GLY A 31 -20.94 -4.23 -8.77
CA GLY A 31 -19.64 -3.98 -8.17
C GLY A 31 -19.23 -2.53 -8.14
N GLY A 32 -20.15 -1.59 -8.30
CA GLY A 32 -19.90 -0.16 -8.08
C GLY A 32 -19.71 0.16 -6.60
N ASN A 33 -19.02 1.26 -6.31
CA ASN A 33 -18.86 1.79 -4.96
C ASN A 33 -19.80 2.99 -4.79
N LEU A 34 -20.60 2.98 -3.73
CA LEU A 34 -21.58 4.02 -3.45
C LEU A 34 -21.32 4.61 -2.06
N LEU A 35 -21.09 5.90 -1.98
CA LEU A 35 -21.00 6.65 -0.73
C LEU A 35 -22.29 7.44 -0.52
N VAL A 36 -22.93 7.25 0.61
CA VAL A 36 -24.14 7.97 0.99
C VAL A 36 -23.82 8.93 2.13
N LEU A 37 -24.13 10.21 1.91
CA LEU A 37 -24.03 11.28 2.90
C LEU A 37 -25.43 11.67 3.37
N PRO A 38 -25.62 12.06 4.65
CA PRO A 38 -26.93 12.43 5.14
C PRO A 38 -27.39 13.76 4.55
N ALA A 39 -28.68 13.89 4.32
CA ALA A 39 -29.26 15.19 4.00
C ALA A 39 -29.28 16.09 5.25
N SER A 40 -29.03 17.38 5.05
CA SER A 40 -29.00 18.36 6.16
C SER A 40 -30.37 18.54 6.84
N SER A 41 -31.45 18.34 6.10
CA SER A 41 -32.82 18.48 6.62
C SER A 41 -33.35 17.22 7.27
N SER A 42 -33.42 16.13 6.54
CA SER A 42 -33.87 14.82 7.02
C SER A 42 -33.33 13.70 6.10
N PRO A 43 -32.81 12.57 6.63
CA PRO A 43 -32.31 11.47 5.85
C PRO A 43 -33.41 10.45 5.46
N GLU A 44 -34.68 10.84 5.42
CA GLU A 44 -35.78 9.90 5.16
C GLU A 44 -35.72 9.26 3.79
N VAL A 45 -35.33 10.03 2.77
CA VAL A 45 -35.17 9.52 1.39
C VAL A 45 -34.06 8.50 1.33
N GLN A 46 -32.90 8.81 1.92
CA GLN A 46 -31.80 7.87 2.02
C GLN A 46 -32.18 6.61 2.80
N ASN A 47 -32.87 6.79 3.94
CA ASN A 47 -33.32 5.68 4.78
C ASN A 47 -34.27 4.72 4.06
N LYS A 48 -35.16 5.23 3.20
CA LYS A 48 -36.02 4.40 2.35
C LYS A 48 -35.20 3.46 1.47
N PHE A 49 -34.25 4.00 0.73
CA PHE A 49 -33.34 3.22 -0.13
C PHE A 49 -32.50 2.23 0.70
N LEU A 50 -31.86 2.71 1.79
CA LEU A 50 -31.01 1.90 2.65
C LEU A 50 -31.80 0.75 3.31
N GLN A 51 -33.06 0.98 3.69
CA GLN A 51 -33.92 -0.07 4.22
C GLN A 51 -34.27 -1.14 3.18
N LYS A 52 -34.53 -0.74 1.94
CA LYS A 52 -34.82 -1.64 0.82
C LYS A 52 -33.68 -2.66 0.61
N ILE A 53 -32.43 -2.19 0.69
CA ILE A 53 -31.23 -3.01 0.52
C ILE A 53 -30.69 -3.57 1.84
N GLN A 54 -31.45 -3.46 2.93
CA GLN A 54 -31.07 -3.90 4.28
C GLN A 54 -29.71 -3.35 4.76
N ALA A 55 -29.37 -2.15 4.36
CA ALA A 55 -28.13 -1.47 4.67
C ALA A 55 -28.17 -0.75 6.03
N PRO A 56 -27.03 -0.26 6.56
CA PRO A 56 -27.01 0.66 7.70
C PRO A 56 -27.88 1.87 7.43
N ARG A 57 -28.48 2.44 8.50
CA ARG A 57 -29.47 3.52 8.39
C ARG A 57 -29.17 4.63 9.38
N TYR A 58 -29.63 5.83 9.06
CA TYR A 58 -29.63 6.97 9.97
C TYR A 58 -30.72 6.83 11.02
N ASP A 59 -30.38 7.17 12.28
CA ASP A 59 -31.32 7.27 13.41
C ASP A 59 -31.43 8.74 13.84
N LYS A 60 -31.14 9.04 15.08
CA LYS A 60 -31.26 10.38 15.66
C LYS A 60 -30.05 11.24 15.30
N ARG A 61 -30.36 12.55 15.06
CA ARG A 61 -29.31 13.55 14.91
C ARG A 61 -28.67 13.86 16.26
N ASP A 62 -27.36 14.01 16.24
CA ASP A 62 -26.55 14.34 17.40
C ASP A 62 -25.50 15.41 17.00
N THR A 63 -24.81 15.98 17.98
CA THR A 63 -23.88 17.08 17.76
C THR A 63 -22.57 16.89 18.53
N ASN A 64 -21.50 17.50 18.01
CA ASN A 64 -20.20 17.64 18.67
C ASN A 64 -19.54 16.32 19.11
N THR A 65 -18.94 15.65 18.17
CA THR A 65 -18.02 14.53 18.42
C THR A 65 -16.70 14.71 17.67
N VAL A 66 -15.75 13.81 17.89
CA VAL A 66 -14.44 13.80 17.25
C VAL A 66 -14.21 12.38 16.73
N ILE A 67 -13.62 12.22 15.55
CA ILE A 67 -13.12 10.93 15.12
C ILE A 67 -12.03 10.54 16.11
N ALA A 68 -12.14 9.37 16.73
CA ALA A 68 -11.17 8.91 17.73
C ALA A 68 -10.45 7.62 17.28
N HIS A 69 -11.11 6.80 16.49
CA HIS A 69 -10.57 5.54 16.02
C HIS A 69 -10.74 5.40 14.50
N ILE A 70 -9.67 4.96 13.86
CA ILE A 70 -9.61 4.59 12.45
C ILE A 70 -9.29 3.10 12.42
N GLU A 71 -10.12 2.30 11.74
CA GLU A 71 -9.88 0.86 11.58
C GLU A 71 -8.79 0.62 10.53
N THR A 72 -7.54 0.75 10.94
CA THR A 72 -6.37 0.65 10.05
C THR A 72 -6.21 -0.72 9.39
N GLN A 73 -6.82 -1.77 9.96
CA GLN A 73 -6.82 -3.11 9.37
C GLN A 73 -7.87 -3.27 8.26
N ALA A 74 -8.83 -2.36 8.17
CA ALA A 74 -9.80 -2.39 7.08
C ALA A 74 -9.09 -2.26 5.72
N ALA A 75 -9.61 -2.99 4.74
CA ALA A 75 -9.04 -2.99 3.39
C ALA A 75 -8.92 -1.57 2.79
N LEU A 76 -9.83 -0.68 3.18
CA LEU A 76 -9.84 0.73 2.78
C LEU A 76 -8.59 1.51 3.20
N PHE A 77 -7.96 1.14 4.31
CA PHE A 77 -6.84 1.89 4.90
C PHE A 77 -5.50 1.16 4.82
N ARG A 78 -5.47 -0.08 4.31
CA ARG A 78 -4.28 -0.95 4.31
C ARG A 78 -3.04 -0.28 3.73
N ASP A 79 -3.20 0.49 2.65
CA ASP A 79 -2.10 1.17 1.96
C ASP A 79 -2.11 2.69 2.17
N ALA A 80 -2.99 3.20 3.04
CA ALA A 80 -3.15 4.64 3.26
C ALA A 80 -2.20 5.20 4.34
N PHE A 81 -1.63 4.35 5.17
CA PHE A 81 -0.78 4.76 6.29
C PHE A 81 0.53 3.97 6.27
N GLU A 82 1.62 4.64 5.91
CA GLU A 82 2.98 4.07 6.02
C GLU A 82 3.43 3.91 7.48
N GLN A 83 2.86 4.68 8.41
CA GLN A 83 3.10 4.55 9.85
C GLN A 83 1.84 4.86 10.66
N PRO A 84 1.48 4.04 11.66
CA PRO A 84 0.29 4.26 12.49
C PRO A 84 0.45 5.35 13.56
N ASP A 85 1.53 6.12 13.55
CA ASP A 85 1.77 7.17 14.55
C ASP A 85 0.98 8.44 14.22
N ILE A 86 -0.34 8.31 14.21
CA ILE A 86 -1.26 9.44 13.98
C ILE A 86 -1.32 10.26 15.26
N LYS A 87 -0.27 11.04 15.54
CA LYS A 87 -0.33 12.17 16.49
C LYS A 87 -1.07 13.38 15.88
N THR A 88 -1.81 13.18 14.80
CA THR A 88 -2.54 14.21 14.11
C THR A 88 -3.84 14.48 14.87
N ILE A 89 -4.19 15.74 15.04
CA ILE A 89 -5.49 16.14 15.60
C ILE A 89 -6.57 15.63 14.64
N LEU A 90 -7.35 14.65 15.09
CA LEU A 90 -8.39 14.03 14.28
C LEU A 90 -9.57 15.03 14.09
N PRO A 91 -10.31 14.93 12.95
CA PRO A 91 -11.35 15.88 12.59
C PRO A 91 -12.46 15.98 13.62
N GLN A 92 -12.94 17.19 13.87
CA GLN A 92 -14.14 17.47 14.61
C GLN A 92 -15.38 17.31 13.74
N ILE A 93 -16.43 16.74 14.32
CA ILE A 93 -17.75 16.59 13.69
C ILE A 93 -18.76 17.35 14.54
N ARG A 94 -19.34 18.38 13.94
CA ARG A 94 -20.29 19.29 14.61
C ARG A 94 -21.69 18.75 14.57
N GLN A 95 -22.05 18.07 13.49
CA GLN A 95 -23.41 17.53 13.29
C GLN A 95 -23.30 16.14 12.64
N TYR A 96 -23.97 15.15 13.19
CA TYR A 96 -24.00 13.81 12.67
C TYR A 96 -25.29 13.07 13.04
N TYR A 97 -25.53 11.94 12.40
CA TYR A 97 -26.60 11.03 12.74
C TYR A 97 -26.03 9.78 13.42
N ARG A 98 -26.68 9.27 14.44
CA ARG A 98 -26.39 7.93 14.93
C ARG A 98 -26.79 6.93 13.86
N LEU A 99 -26.04 5.84 13.75
CA LEU A 99 -26.27 4.81 12.75
C LEU A 99 -26.85 3.56 13.43
N ILE A 100 -27.84 2.96 12.78
CA ILE A 100 -28.34 1.62 13.10
C ILE A 100 -27.65 0.66 12.15
N LEU A 101 -26.86 -0.28 12.70
CA LEU A 101 -26.04 -1.21 11.95
C LEU A 101 -26.69 -2.60 11.90
N PRO A 102 -26.97 -3.15 10.72
CA PRO A 102 -27.26 -4.56 10.56
C PRO A 102 -25.99 -5.41 10.71
N ALA A 103 -26.15 -6.73 10.83
CA ALA A 103 -25.04 -7.67 10.84
C ALA A 103 -24.15 -7.51 9.59
N HIS A 104 -22.87 -7.88 9.73
CA HIS A 104 -21.86 -7.78 8.65
C HIS A 104 -21.62 -6.36 8.12
N THR A 105 -21.72 -5.36 9.01
CA THR A 105 -21.30 -3.99 8.73
C THR A 105 -19.94 -3.75 9.37
N GLU A 106 -19.00 -3.29 8.58
CA GLU A 106 -17.65 -2.93 9.03
C GLU A 106 -17.63 -1.47 9.46
N ILE A 107 -17.06 -1.17 10.63
CA ILE A 107 -16.90 0.20 11.13
C ILE A 107 -15.53 0.70 10.71
N LEU A 108 -15.48 1.73 9.88
CA LEU A 108 -14.25 2.32 9.37
C LEU A 108 -13.72 3.45 10.24
N LEU A 109 -14.64 4.31 10.70
CA LEU A 109 -14.33 5.41 11.62
C LEU A 109 -15.32 5.40 12.77
N SER A 110 -14.82 5.62 13.98
CA SER A 110 -15.68 5.76 15.17
C SER A 110 -15.21 6.89 16.08
N ASP A 111 -16.09 7.33 16.97
CA ASP A 111 -15.79 8.31 17.99
C ASP A 111 -15.15 7.67 19.24
N LYS A 112 -14.86 8.49 20.26
CA LYS A 112 -14.29 8.05 21.55
C LYS A 112 -15.18 7.09 22.34
N HIS A 113 -16.45 7.00 22.00
CA HIS A 113 -17.42 6.09 22.62
C HIS A 113 -17.70 4.87 21.72
N SER A 114 -16.89 4.65 20.70
CA SER A 114 -17.08 3.60 19.69
C SER A 114 -18.36 3.74 18.87
N ALA A 115 -18.98 4.94 18.85
CA ALA A 115 -20.11 5.19 17.99
C ALA A 115 -19.64 5.29 16.52
N PRO A 116 -20.28 4.56 15.59
CA PRO A 116 -19.86 4.50 14.19
C PRO A 116 -20.11 5.83 13.50
N LEU A 117 -19.09 6.35 12.81
CA LEU A 117 -19.13 7.61 12.07
C LEU A 117 -19.01 7.40 10.56
N LEU A 118 -18.31 6.37 10.13
CA LEU A 118 -18.24 5.90 8.75
C LEU A 118 -18.23 4.38 8.77
N VAL A 119 -19.08 3.78 7.96
CA VAL A 119 -19.21 2.33 7.90
C VAL A 119 -19.20 1.83 6.46
N SER A 120 -18.79 0.60 6.26
CA SER A 120 -18.89 -0.09 4.98
C SER A 120 -19.71 -1.36 5.08
N ARG A 121 -20.31 -1.73 3.96
CA ARG A 121 -21.03 -2.99 3.78
C ARG A 121 -20.93 -3.45 2.34
N HIS A 122 -20.63 -4.73 2.17
CA HIS A 122 -20.73 -5.36 0.87
C HIS A 122 -22.20 -5.54 0.46
N TYR A 123 -22.48 -5.20 -0.80
CA TYR A 123 -23.77 -5.45 -1.42
C TYR A 123 -23.57 -5.96 -2.83
N GLY A 124 -23.94 -7.20 -3.09
CA GLY A 124 -23.62 -7.87 -4.35
C GLY A 124 -22.10 -7.97 -4.55
N LYS A 125 -21.60 -7.37 -5.63
CA LYS A 125 -20.17 -7.27 -5.93
C LYS A 125 -19.58 -5.91 -5.55
N GLY A 126 -20.37 -4.97 -5.05
CA GLY A 126 -19.98 -3.60 -4.75
C GLY A 126 -19.89 -3.30 -3.26
N ASN A 127 -19.45 -2.09 -2.94
CA ASN A 127 -19.39 -1.56 -1.58
C ASN A 127 -20.32 -0.40 -1.40
N LEU A 128 -21.08 -0.46 -0.33
CA LEU A 128 -21.82 0.68 0.18
C LEU A 128 -21.07 1.28 1.36
N TYR A 129 -20.77 2.57 1.27
CA TYR A 129 -20.23 3.36 2.35
C TYR A 129 -21.33 4.29 2.86
N LEU A 130 -21.52 4.34 4.17
CA LEU A 130 -22.47 5.27 4.81
C LEU A 130 -21.72 6.16 5.78
N SER A 131 -21.74 7.48 5.55
CA SER A 131 -21.21 8.46 6.49
C SER A 131 -22.31 8.94 7.42
N ALA A 132 -22.01 9.00 8.71
CA ALA A 132 -22.90 9.55 9.73
C ALA A 132 -23.06 11.08 9.61
N PHE A 133 -22.15 11.75 8.94
CA PHE A 133 -22.06 13.21 8.83
C PHE A 133 -21.82 13.65 7.39
N ASN A 134 -22.16 14.89 7.10
CA ASN A 134 -21.89 15.50 5.80
C ASN A 134 -20.47 16.08 5.76
N PHE A 135 -19.88 16.17 4.56
CA PHE A 135 -18.53 16.69 4.35
C PHE A 135 -18.51 18.23 4.22
N LEU A 136 -19.61 18.91 4.51
CA LEU A 136 -19.64 20.36 4.51
C LEU A 136 -18.79 20.93 5.66
N PRO A 137 -18.07 22.04 5.46
CA PRO A 137 -17.28 22.70 6.51
C PRO A 137 -18.10 23.12 7.73
N THR A 138 -19.42 23.33 7.57
CA THR A 138 -20.34 23.59 8.68
C THR A 138 -20.57 22.38 9.57
N ASP A 139 -20.44 21.17 9.01
CA ASP A 139 -20.80 19.93 9.67
C ASP A 139 -19.56 19.16 10.17
N SER A 140 -18.43 19.24 9.46
CA SER A 140 -17.19 18.59 9.87
C SER A 140 -15.94 19.29 9.35
N ASP A 141 -14.80 19.04 10.00
CA ASP A 141 -13.48 19.50 9.55
C ASP A 141 -12.77 18.48 8.65
N LEU A 142 -13.41 17.35 8.33
CA LEU A 142 -12.81 16.27 7.57
C LEU A 142 -12.27 16.71 6.22
N VAL A 143 -12.96 17.63 5.53
CA VAL A 143 -12.55 18.17 4.21
C VAL A 143 -11.17 18.83 4.26
N PHE A 144 -10.81 19.42 5.39
CA PHE A 144 -9.51 20.09 5.58
C PHE A 144 -8.42 19.14 6.13
N HIS A 145 -8.81 17.92 6.45
CA HIS A 145 -7.89 16.95 7.03
C HIS A 145 -7.17 16.14 5.94
N PRO A 146 -5.87 15.83 6.09
CA PRO A 146 -5.12 15.03 5.12
C PRO A 146 -5.72 13.66 4.79
N LEU A 147 -6.51 13.09 5.69
CA LEU A 147 -7.22 11.82 5.49
C LEU A 147 -8.30 11.90 4.40
N PHE A 148 -8.85 13.08 4.10
CA PHE A 148 -10.03 13.22 3.24
C PHE A 148 -9.81 12.69 1.82
N VAL A 149 -8.73 13.13 1.18
CA VAL A 149 -8.44 12.73 -0.21
C VAL A 149 -8.10 11.25 -0.33
N PRO A 150 -7.19 10.69 0.49
CA PRO A 150 -6.94 9.25 0.49
C PRO A 150 -8.20 8.42 0.74
N LEU A 151 -9.06 8.83 1.66
CA LEU A 151 -10.32 8.15 1.96
C LEU A 151 -11.21 8.02 0.71
N LEU A 152 -11.47 9.12 0.00
CA LEU A 152 -12.29 9.11 -1.21
C LEU A 152 -11.65 8.34 -2.36
N VAL A 153 -10.35 8.50 -2.54
CA VAL A 153 -9.58 7.79 -3.57
C VAL A 153 -9.65 6.29 -3.32
N ASN A 154 -9.40 5.85 -2.09
CA ASN A 154 -9.46 4.45 -1.74
C ASN A 154 -10.87 3.88 -1.88
N MET A 155 -11.92 4.62 -1.50
CA MET A 155 -13.31 4.22 -1.76
C MET A 155 -13.58 4.04 -3.26
N ALA A 156 -13.01 4.89 -4.11
CA ALA A 156 -13.20 4.81 -5.56
C ALA A 156 -12.46 3.61 -6.17
N PHE A 157 -11.26 3.31 -5.66
CA PHE A 157 -10.42 2.23 -6.17
C PHE A 157 -10.61 0.91 -5.45
N GLN A 158 -11.34 0.89 -4.33
CA GLN A 158 -11.65 -0.36 -3.65
C GLN A 158 -12.62 -1.19 -4.50
N VAL A 159 -12.04 -1.99 -5.33
CA VAL A 159 -12.74 -3.06 -6.01
C VAL A 159 -12.75 -4.26 -5.08
N ASN A 160 -13.90 -4.90 -4.89
CA ASN A 160 -14.06 -6.08 -4.00
C ASN A 160 -13.31 -7.33 -4.44
N THR A 161 -12.31 -7.20 -5.23
CA THR A 161 -11.51 -8.30 -5.74
C THR A 161 -10.11 -8.34 -5.16
N GLY A 162 -9.78 -7.51 -4.15
CA GLY A 162 -8.39 -7.45 -3.68
C GLY A 162 -7.39 -7.13 -4.81
N LEU A 163 -7.87 -6.47 -5.87
CA LEU A 163 -7.04 -6.16 -7.02
C LEU A 163 -5.97 -5.17 -6.61
N HIS A 164 -4.76 -5.65 -6.55
CA HIS A 164 -3.61 -4.78 -6.50
C HIS A 164 -3.51 -4.05 -7.83
N THR A 165 -3.27 -2.74 -7.80
CA THR A 165 -3.01 -1.94 -9.00
C THR A 165 -1.71 -2.36 -9.68
N SER A 166 -0.81 -2.99 -8.93
CA SER A 166 0.42 -3.57 -9.43
C SER A 166 0.88 -4.73 -8.55
N TYR A 167 1.64 -5.63 -9.15
CA TYR A 167 2.27 -6.77 -8.50
C TYR A 167 3.79 -6.65 -8.60
N PHE A 168 4.50 -7.25 -7.65
CA PHE A 168 5.96 -7.36 -7.75
C PHE A 168 6.36 -8.66 -8.43
N LEU A 169 7.41 -8.60 -9.24
CA LEU A 169 8.00 -9.78 -9.82
C LEU A 169 8.52 -10.72 -8.70
N ASN A 170 8.50 -12.01 -8.97
CA ASN A 170 8.94 -13.06 -8.02
C ASN A 170 8.17 -13.08 -6.68
N THR A 171 7.02 -12.39 -6.59
CA THR A 171 6.18 -12.50 -5.40
C THR A 171 5.45 -13.84 -5.37
N THR A 172 5.28 -14.37 -4.15
CA THR A 172 4.40 -15.52 -3.89
C THR A 172 2.97 -15.09 -3.59
N ALA A 173 2.70 -13.79 -3.55
CA ALA A 173 1.35 -13.27 -3.32
C ALA A 173 0.43 -13.66 -4.47
N PRO A 174 -0.82 -14.04 -4.18
CA PRO A 174 -1.79 -14.40 -5.20
C PRO A 174 -2.11 -13.19 -6.07
N VAL A 175 -2.09 -13.38 -7.38
CA VAL A 175 -2.52 -12.37 -8.36
C VAL A 175 -4.02 -12.52 -8.57
N LEU A 176 -4.78 -11.52 -8.15
CA LEU A 176 -6.23 -11.53 -8.23
C LEU A 176 -6.68 -10.94 -9.58
N LEU A 177 -7.64 -11.58 -10.19
CA LEU A 177 -8.23 -11.16 -11.46
C LEU A 177 -9.61 -10.56 -11.26
N ASN A 178 -9.98 -9.62 -12.12
CA ASN A 178 -11.28 -8.98 -12.07
C ASN A 178 -12.41 -9.94 -12.44
N THR A 179 -13.12 -10.45 -11.43
CA THR A 179 -14.24 -11.39 -11.62
C THR A 179 -15.44 -10.82 -12.36
N ARG A 180 -15.52 -9.49 -12.53
CA ARG A 180 -16.64 -8.83 -13.22
C ARG A 180 -16.59 -9.01 -14.73
N THR A 181 -15.38 -9.11 -15.27
CA THR A 181 -15.13 -9.13 -16.71
C THR A 181 -14.77 -10.53 -17.21
N ILE A 182 -14.38 -11.43 -16.31
CA ILE A 182 -13.82 -12.74 -16.62
C ILE A 182 -14.84 -13.86 -16.36
N GLN A 183 -15.05 -14.71 -17.36
CA GLN A 183 -15.87 -15.92 -17.25
C GLN A 183 -14.99 -17.13 -16.92
N THR A 184 -15.30 -17.87 -15.88
CA THR A 184 -14.46 -18.98 -15.39
C THR A 184 -14.36 -20.18 -16.33
N ASN A 185 -15.24 -20.29 -17.32
CA ASN A 185 -15.33 -21.45 -18.21
C ASN A 185 -14.49 -21.29 -19.50
N HIS A 186 -13.86 -20.14 -19.72
CA HIS A 186 -13.09 -19.84 -20.92
C HIS A 186 -11.63 -19.56 -20.56
N PRO A 187 -10.68 -20.06 -21.36
CA PRO A 187 -9.27 -19.83 -21.10
C PRO A 187 -8.93 -18.34 -21.23
N LEU A 188 -8.00 -17.89 -20.40
CA LEU A 188 -7.42 -16.56 -20.48
C LEU A 188 -6.11 -16.62 -21.25
N GLN A 189 -5.77 -15.52 -21.90
CA GLN A 189 -4.47 -15.28 -22.52
C GLN A 189 -3.88 -14.01 -21.93
N ILE A 190 -2.64 -14.06 -21.48
CA ILE A 190 -1.90 -12.88 -20.98
C ILE A 190 -0.81 -12.56 -21.97
N ARG A 191 -0.74 -11.28 -22.40
CA ARG A 191 0.24 -10.76 -23.35
C ARG A 191 0.89 -9.51 -22.78
N ASN A 192 2.16 -9.31 -23.09
CA ASN A 192 2.78 -8.01 -22.84
C ASN A 192 2.34 -6.99 -23.92
N GLU A 193 2.53 -5.70 -23.65
CA GLU A 193 2.14 -4.59 -24.55
C GLU A 193 2.71 -4.72 -25.96
N ASN A 194 3.91 -5.26 -26.09
CA ASN A 194 4.60 -5.45 -27.37
C ASN A 194 4.25 -6.77 -28.08
N HIS A 195 3.36 -7.59 -27.52
CA HIS A 195 2.97 -8.91 -28.02
C HIS A 195 4.16 -9.88 -28.29
N THR A 196 5.29 -9.65 -27.63
CA THR A 196 6.48 -10.53 -27.74
C THR A 196 6.43 -11.69 -26.74
N PHE A 197 5.59 -11.58 -25.72
CA PHE A 197 5.36 -12.60 -24.71
C PHE A 197 3.86 -12.87 -24.58
N GLU A 198 3.52 -14.15 -24.61
CA GLU A 198 2.14 -14.63 -24.43
C GLU A 198 2.15 -15.95 -23.67
N PHE A 199 1.22 -16.10 -22.72
CA PHE A 199 0.98 -17.38 -22.07
C PHE A 199 -0.47 -17.54 -21.62
N ILE A 200 -0.89 -18.78 -21.40
CA ILE A 200 -2.20 -19.14 -20.88
C ILE A 200 -2.05 -19.41 -19.40
N PRO A 201 -2.60 -18.56 -18.51
CA PRO A 201 -2.50 -18.74 -17.09
C PRO A 201 -3.39 -19.88 -16.58
N GLU A 202 -2.98 -20.51 -15.49
CA GLU A 202 -3.87 -21.31 -14.66
C GLU A 202 -4.64 -20.38 -13.72
N VAL A 203 -5.96 -20.51 -13.72
CA VAL A 203 -6.85 -19.71 -12.88
C VAL A 203 -7.56 -20.63 -11.91
N ARG A 204 -7.51 -20.29 -10.62
CA ARG A 204 -8.27 -20.99 -9.57
C ARG A 204 -9.26 -20.03 -8.92
N LYS A 205 -10.38 -20.58 -8.50
CA LYS A 205 -11.34 -19.85 -7.69
C LYS A 205 -11.05 -20.16 -6.23
N ASP A 206 -10.88 -19.13 -5.41
CA ASP A 206 -10.69 -19.28 -3.98
C ASP A 206 -12.02 -19.48 -3.24
N PHE A 207 -11.96 -19.63 -1.91
CA PHE A 207 -13.14 -19.83 -1.06
C PHE A 207 -14.06 -18.59 -1.02
N SER A 208 -13.53 -17.39 -1.29
CA SER A 208 -14.29 -16.14 -1.38
C SER A 208 -14.99 -16.00 -2.73
N GLY A 209 -14.62 -16.82 -3.70
CA GLY A 209 -15.12 -16.76 -5.07
C GLY A 209 -14.27 -15.91 -6.00
N ASP A 210 -13.12 -15.40 -5.52
CA ASP A 210 -12.18 -14.61 -6.30
C ASP A 210 -11.33 -15.49 -7.22
N LEU A 211 -11.01 -14.97 -8.41
CA LEU A 211 -10.18 -15.66 -9.37
C LEU A 211 -8.71 -15.31 -9.13
N GLN A 212 -7.89 -16.31 -8.94
CA GLN A 212 -6.46 -16.19 -8.68
C GLN A 212 -5.63 -16.82 -9.79
N LEU A 213 -4.60 -16.12 -10.23
CA LEU A 213 -3.55 -16.66 -11.09
C LEU A 213 -2.58 -17.50 -10.24
N THR A 214 -2.36 -18.75 -10.64
CA THR A 214 -1.48 -19.65 -9.87
C THR A 214 -0.06 -19.73 -10.42
N ASN A 215 0.18 -19.35 -11.67
CA ASN A 215 1.49 -19.41 -12.34
C ASN A 215 2.01 -18.03 -12.77
N ALA A 216 1.75 -16.99 -11.97
CA ALA A 216 2.21 -15.62 -12.22
C ALA A 216 3.76 -15.47 -12.25
N THR A 217 4.49 -16.42 -11.67
CA THR A 217 5.97 -16.49 -11.73
C THR A 217 6.54 -16.69 -13.13
N THR A 218 5.70 -17.03 -14.11
CA THR A 218 6.09 -17.08 -15.53
C THR A 218 6.43 -15.68 -16.06
N ILE A 219 5.90 -14.62 -15.45
CA ILE A 219 6.18 -13.23 -15.80
C ILE A 219 7.50 -12.82 -15.14
N GLN A 220 8.51 -12.54 -15.95
CA GLN A 220 9.88 -12.21 -15.50
C GLN A 220 10.28 -10.76 -15.78
N GLU A 221 9.49 -10.01 -16.51
CA GLU A 221 9.76 -8.62 -16.87
C GLU A 221 8.68 -7.70 -16.29
N ALA A 222 9.11 -6.51 -15.83
CA ALA A 222 8.19 -5.48 -15.39
C ALA A 222 7.51 -4.81 -16.58
N GLY A 223 6.23 -4.48 -16.43
CA GLY A 223 5.46 -3.85 -17.48
C GLY A 223 3.96 -4.04 -17.32
N LEU A 224 3.22 -3.62 -18.34
CA LEU A 224 1.79 -3.85 -18.45
C LEU A 224 1.53 -5.14 -19.22
N PHE A 225 0.62 -5.93 -18.72
CA PHE A 225 0.19 -7.19 -19.32
C PHE A 225 -1.32 -7.17 -19.52
N GLU A 226 -1.71 -7.34 -20.74
CA GLU A 226 -3.09 -7.37 -21.15
C GLU A 226 -3.67 -8.78 -21.00
N VAL A 227 -4.83 -8.88 -20.36
CA VAL A 227 -5.55 -10.14 -20.16
C VAL A 227 -6.67 -10.22 -21.18
N TYR A 228 -6.63 -11.20 -22.04
CA TYR A 228 -7.65 -11.46 -23.04
C TYR A 228 -8.47 -12.69 -22.72
N GLN A 229 -9.75 -12.64 -23.06
CA GLN A 229 -10.65 -13.78 -23.07
C GLN A 229 -11.45 -13.76 -24.38
N GLU A 230 -11.40 -14.82 -25.16
CA GLU A 230 -12.07 -14.93 -26.47
C GLU A 230 -11.74 -13.75 -27.41
N GLY A 231 -10.50 -13.26 -27.38
CA GLY A 231 -10.05 -12.14 -28.19
C GLY A 231 -10.50 -10.76 -27.71
N ARG A 232 -11.16 -10.66 -26.56
CA ARG A 232 -11.55 -9.40 -25.94
C ARG A 232 -10.63 -9.08 -24.77
N LEU A 233 -10.17 -7.84 -24.68
CA LEU A 233 -9.45 -7.33 -23.53
C LEU A 233 -10.41 -7.27 -22.33
N VAL A 234 -10.10 -8.01 -21.26
CA VAL A 234 -10.94 -8.11 -20.07
C VAL A 234 -10.29 -7.50 -18.83
N ASP A 235 -8.95 -7.41 -18.79
CA ASP A 235 -8.22 -6.80 -17.69
C ASP A 235 -6.82 -6.35 -18.14
N VAL A 236 -6.16 -5.51 -17.33
CA VAL A 236 -4.76 -5.12 -17.51
C VAL A 236 -4.07 -5.22 -16.14
N LEU A 237 -2.99 -5.97 -16.08
CA LEU A 237 -2.20 -6.20 -14.88
C LEU A 237 -0.84 -5.52 -15.03
N ALA A 238 -0.36 -4.91 -13.97
CA ALA A 238 0.96 -4.29 -13.93
C ALA A 238 1.92 -5.10 -13.06
N TRP A 239 3.14 -5.37 -13.55
CA TRP A 239 4.22 -5.92 -12.74
C TRP A 239 5.37 -4.93 -12.62
N ASN A 240 5.88 -4.80 -11.42
CA ASN A 240 7.01 -3.93 -11.11
C ASN A 240 8.15 -4.74 -10.46
N TYR A 241 9.36 -4.21 -10.55
CA TYR A 241 10.48 -4.71 -9.74
C TYR A 241 10.24 -4.33 -8.27
N ASP A 242 10.58 -5.24 -7.37
CA ASP A 242 10.67 -4.91 -5.95
C ASP A 242 11.77 -3.86 -5.77
N ARG A 243 11.39 -2.71 -5.22
CA ARG A 243 12.30 -1.59 -4.97
C ARG A 243 12.68 -1.47 -3.49
N THR A 244 12.55 -2.52 -2.72
CA THR A 244 12.89 -2.53 -1.29
C THR A 244 14.35 -2.12 -1.08
N GLU A 245 15.24 -2.49 -2.02
CA GLU A 245 16.65 -2.06 -2.03
C GLU A 245 16.84 -0.55 -2.33
N SER A 246 15.83 0.13 -2.88
CA SER A 246 15.87 1.57 -3.16
C SER A 246 15.41 2.42 -1.97
N GLN A 247 14.91 1.80 -0.92
CA GLN A 247 14.63 2.47 0.34
C GLN A 247 15.97 2.74 1.03
N MET A 248 16.38 4.01 1.04
CA MET A 248 17.60 4.45 1.75
C MET A 248 17.34 4.45 3.27
N GLU A 249 17.02 3.29 3.84
CA GLU A 249 17.05 3.10 5.28
C GLU A 249 18.48 2.75 5.68
N PHE A 250 19.17 3.72 6.27
CA PHE A 250 20.51 3.51 6.79
C PHE A 250 20.41 2.81 8.15
N CYS A 251 21.02 1.64 8.26
CA CYS A 251 21.15 0.97 9.55
C CYS A 251 21.96 1.84 10.52
N LYS A 252 21.46 2.03 11.73
CA LYS A 252 22.20 2.68 12.80
C LYS A 252 23.33 1.77 13.26
N GLU A 253 24.44 2.35 13.75
CA GLU A 253 25.60 1.61 14.24
C GLU A 253 25.24 0.51 15.25
N GLN A 254 24.24 0.76 16.09
CA GLN A 254 23.73 -0.21 17.08
C GLN A 254 23.04 -1.42 16.42
N GLU A 255 22.39 -1.23 15.29
CA GLU A 255 21.72 -2.30 14.54
C GLU A 255 22.75 -3.14 13.78
N LEU A 256 23.76 -2.50 13.17
CA LEU A 256 24.86 -3.21 12.51
C LEU A 256 25.61 -4.14 13.47
N SER A 257 25.80 -3.73 14.70
CA SER A 257 26.47 -4.57 15.72
C SER A 257 25.65 -5.82 16.11
N GLN A 258 24.33 -5.83 15.91
CA GLN A 258 23.48 -7.02 16.11
C GLN A 258 23.59 -8.01 14.94
N TYR A 259 23.70 -7.52 13.70
CA TYR A 259 23.86 -8.36 12.52
C TYR A 259 25.25 -8.97 12.42
N PHE A 260 26.29 -8.27 12.90
CA PHE A 260 27.69 -8.72 12.91
C PHE A 260 28.25 -8.82 14.34
N PRO A 261 27.77 -9.77 15.16
CA PRO A 261 28.30 -9.93 16.51
C PRO A 261 29.77 -10.35 16.47
N ARG A 262 30.62 -9.63 17.18
CA ARG A 262 32.09 -9.87 17.27
C ARG A 262 32.47 -11.33 17.59
N SER A 263 31.57 -12.08 18.19
CA SER A 263 31.77 -13.52 18.47
C SER A 263 31.73 -14.42 17.25
N LYS A 264 31.10 -13.96 16.15
CA LYS A 264 30.98 -14.73 14.90
C LYS A 264 31.94 -14.29 13.81
N VAL A 265 32.32 -13.01 13.81
CA VAL A 265 33.21 -12.42 12.79
C VAL A 265 34.16 -11.42 13.46
N PRO A 266 35.27 -11.87 14.07
CA PRO A 266 36.12 -11.04 14.92
C PRO A 266 36.87 -9.93 14.19
N ASP A 267 37.02 -10.00 12.87
CA ASP A 267 37.83 -9.06 12.10
C ASP A 267 37.04 -7.95 11.40
N ILE A 268 35.71 -7.87 11.58
CA ILE A 268 34.90 -6.79 11.02
C ILE A 268 34.90 -5.61 11.99
N LYS A 269 35.50 -4.50 11.55
CA LYS A 269 35.38 -3.18 12.19
C LYS A 269 34.30 -2.40 11.46
N THR A 270 33.25 -2.02 12.17
CA THR A 270 32.25 -1.08 11.67
C THR A 270 32.68 0.34 12.04
N THR A 271 32.76 1.22 11.07
CA THR A 271 33.09 2.64 11.27
C THR A 271 32.05 3.49 10.55
N CYS A 272 31.42 4.41 11.26
CA CYS A 272 30.46 5.34 10.68
C CYS A 272 31.19 6.61 10.22
N PHE A 273 30.88 7.08 9.02
CA PHE A 273 31.45 8.29 8.43
C PHE A 273 30.33 9.30 8.14
N ASP A 274 30.49 10.50 8.66
CA ASP A 274 29.55 11.60 8.40
C ASP A 274 29.72 12.24 7.01
N HIS A 275 30.85 11.97 6.32
CA HIS A 275 31.14 12.54 5.00
C HIS A 275 32.05 11.65 4.14
N ASN A 276 31.76 11.56 2.83
CA ASN A 276 32.54 10.76 1.86
C ASN A 276 34.05 11.11 1.83
N SER A 277 34.43 12.33 2.21
CA SER A 277 35.84 12.76 2.24
C SER A 277 36.65 12.13 3.37
N GLU A 278 36.02 11.70 4.46
CA GLU A 278 36.68 11.03 5.60
C GLU A 278 36.89 9.54 5.31
N LEU A 279 35.94 8.90 4.64
CA LEU A 279 36.04 7.50 4.24
C LEU A 279 37.27 7.24 3.36
N VAL A 280 37.53 8.11 2.39
CA VAL A 280 38.68 8.02 1.49
C VAL A 280 39.99 8.18 2.26
N LYS A 281 40.05 9.11 3.24
CA LYS A 281 41.25 9.32 4.05
C LYS A 281 41.57 8.13 4.93
N GLU A 282 40.57 7.48 5.53
CA GLU A 282 40.78 6.39 6.46
C GLU A 282 41.13 5.10 5.72
N ILE A 283 40.50 4.81 4.57
CA ILE A 283 40.90 3.69 3.69
C ILE A 283 42.34 3.86 3.21
N VAL A 284 42.74 5.07 2.80
CA VAL A 284 44.13 5.39 2.38
C VAL A 284 45.10 5.24 3.54
N LEU A 285 44.71 5.56 4.78
CA LEU A 285 45.55 5.39 5.97
C LEU A 285 45.71 3.94 6.38
N GLN A 286 44.67 3.08 6.22
CA GLN A 286 44.75 1.64 6.52
C GLN A 286 45.60 0.88 5.49
N ASP A 287 45.64 1.30 4.25
CA ASP A 287 46.45 0.66 3.17
C ASP A 287 47.93 1.08 3.23
N ASN A 288 48.28 2.00 4.12
CA ASN A 288 49.66 2.44 4.33
C ASN A 288 50.46 1.42 5.16
N ASN A 289 50.82 0.32 4.56
CA ASN A 289 51.84 -0.61 5.05
C ASN A 289 53.29 0.04 4.96
N LYS A 290 53.36 1.34 5.21
CA LYS A 290 54.62 2.15 5.13
C LYS A 290 55.66 1.71 6.16
N TYR A 291 55.27 1.03 7.19
CA TYR A 291 56.22 0.54 8.19
C TYR A 291 57.13 -0.57 7.67
N LEU A 292 56.63 -1.47 6.86
CA LEU A 292 57.42 -2.55 6.27
C LEU A 292 58.44 -2.06 5.27
N THR A 293 58.09 -1.08 4.43
CA THR A 293 59.04 -0.49 3.44
C THR A 293 60.20 0.21 4.13
N GLY A 294 59.98 0.91 5.24
CA GLY A 294 61.00 1.56 6.02
C GLY A 294 62.01 0.52 6.60
N TRP A 295 61.50 -0.57 7.14
CA TRP A 295 62.37 -1.67 7.65
C TRP A 295 63.18 -2.35 6.56
N PHE A 296 62.62 -2.59 5.39
CA PHE A 296 63.35 -3.17 4.25
C PHE A 296 64.46 -2.26 3.77
N ILE A 297 64.25 -0.93 3.71
CA ILE A 297 65.29 0.04 3.35
C ILE A 297 66.36 0.04 4.41
N LEU A 298 66.05 0.00 5.69
CA LEU A 298 67.02 -0.02 6.78
C LEU A 298 67.88 -1.29 6.77
N ILE A 299 67.28 -2.43 6.49
CA ILE A 299 68.03 -3.71 6.31
C ILE A 299 68.95 -3.65 5.10
N ALA A 300 68.49 -3.12 3.97
CA ALA A 300 69.28 -3.02 2.76
C ALA A 300 70.50 -2.06 2.98
N VAL A 301 70.31 -0.91 3.62
CA VAL A 301 71.42 0.01 3.94
C VAL A 301 72.41 -0.63 4.92
N SER A 302 71.93 -1.34 5.95
CA SER A 302 72.80 -2.01 6.90
C SER A 302 73.62 -3.14 6.26
N ALA A 303 73.05 -3.87 5.31
CA ALA A 303 73.74 -4.90 4.54
C ALA A 303 74.87 -4.29 3.68
N LEU A 304 74.60 -3.20 3.01
CA LEU A 304 75.62 -2.44 2.22
C LEU A 304 76.79 -1.92 3.10
N LEU A 305 76.43 -1.43 4.29
CA LEU A 305 77.50 -0.96 5.22
C LEU A 305 78.33 -2.12 5.75
N LEU A 306 77.78 -3.29 6.00
CA LEU A 306 78.49 -4.51 6.38
C LEU A 306 79.40 -4.98 5.26
N GLU A 307 78.90 -4.97 4.05
CA GLU A 307 79.71 -5.30 2.86
C GLU A 307 80.93 -4.40 2.73
N GLN A 308 80.75 -3.09 2.87
CA GLN A 308 81.87 -2.15 2.85
C GLN A 308 82.89 -2.40 3.97
N LEU A 309 82.43 -2.76 5.16
CA LEU A 309 83.35 -3.08 6.28
C LEU A 309 84.11 -4.37 6.03
N VAL A 310 83.54 -5.36 5.43
CA VAL A 310 84.20 -6.61 5.05
C VAL A 310 85.24 -6.41 3.97
N TRP A 311 84.90 -5.58 2.96
CA TRP A 311 85.85 -5.21 1.89
C TRP A 311 87.02 -4.42 2.44
N ARG A 312 86.80 -3.50 3.35
CA ARG A 312 87.88 -2.73 3.97
C ARG A 312 88.82 -3.57 4.84
N LYS A 313 88.31 -4.65 5.49
CA LYS A 313 89.16 -5.61 6.22
C LYS A 313 89.95 -6.56 5.31
N LYS A 314 89.57 -6.73 4.05
CA LYS A 314 90.31 -7.54 3.08
C LYS A 314 91.40 -6.79 2.36
N LEU A 315 91.42 -5.48 2.44
CA LEU A 315 92.38 -4.56 1.80
C LEU A 315 93.50 -4.06 2.75
N ASN A 316 93.39 -4.39 4.06
CA ASN A 316 94.48 -4.24 5.03
C ASN A 316 95.00 -5.66 5.43
#